data_606b902526f72518437c2b78fe14b8ea
#
_entry.id   606b902526f72518437c2b78fe14b8ea
#
_cell.length_a   1.000
_cell.length_b   1.000
_cell.length_c   1.000
_cell.angle_alpha   90.00
_cell.angle_beta   90.00
_cell.angle_gamma   90.00
#
_symmetry.space_group_name_H-M   'P 1'
#
loop_
_entity.id
_entity.type
_entity.pdbx_description
1 polymer ?
#
loop_
_entity_poly.entity_id
_entity_poly.type
_entity_poly.pdbx_seq_one_letter_code
_entity_poly.pdbx_strand_id
1 'polypeptide(L)'
;FYGQGFSAMLRRAASVEKGACIFGYYVKDPRAYGVVEFNEQGKVVSLEEKPLVPKSNYAVPGLYFYDATVTEKAASLQPSARGEYEITDLSRLYLEEGTLNVELFGRGFAWLDTGNCDSLLEASNFVATIQNRQGFYVSCIEEIAWRKGWIDADQLYRLGEQLGKTEYGTYPVSYTHLTLP
;
A
#
# COMPACT_ATOMS: atom_id res chain seq x y z
N PHE A 1 0.55 -2.67 4.08
CA PHE A 1 -0.85 -2.15 4.19
C PHE A 1 -1.75 -3.21 4.83
N TYR A 2 -2.51 -2.83 5.84
CA TYR A 2 -3.49 -3.66 6.50
C TYR A 2 -4.77 -2.87 6.77
N GLY A 3 -5.94 -3.39 6.37
CA GLY A 3 -7.22 -2.71 6.60
C GLY A 3 -8.37 -3.29 5.79
N GLN A 4 -9.58 -3.04 6.26
CA GLN A 4 -10.79 -3.47 5.58
C GLN A 4 -11.13 -2.55 4.40
N GLY A 5 -11.74 -3.12 3.34
CA GLY A 5 -12.19 -2.36 2.17
C GLY A 5 -11.09 -2.00 1.17
N PHE A 6 -9.87 -2.44 1.39
CA PHE A 6 -8.72 -2.11 0.55
C PHE A 6 -8.93 -2.50 -0.93
N SER A 7 -9.45 -3.70 -1.19
CA SER A 7 -9.74 -4.14 -2.57
C SER A 7 -10.74 -3.23 -3.30
N ALA A 8 -11.69 -2.63 -2.61
CA ALA A 8 -12.64 -1.68 -3.21
C ALA A 8 -11.95 -0.36 -3.56
N MET A 9 -11.07 0.15 -2.69
CA MET A 9 -10.26 1.34 -2.96
C MET A 9 -9.34 1.13 -4.16
N LEU A 10 -8.64 -0.02 -4.23
CA LEU A 10 -7.78 -0.36 -5.36
C LEU A 10 -8.56 -0.43 -6.68
N ARG A 11 -9.76 -1.01 -6.68
CA ARG A 11 -10.61 -1.04 -7.89
C ARG A 11 -11.03 0.36 -8.34
N ARG A 12 -11.38 1.27 -7.42
CA ARG A 12 -11.67 2.66 -7.77
C ARG A 12 -10.45 3.35 -8.35
N ALA A 13 -9.29 3.22 -7.71
CA ALA A 13 -8.03 3.78 -8.23
C ALA A 13 -7.67 3.22 -9.61
N ALA A 14 -7.85 1.91 -9.82
CA ALA A 14 -7.57 1.25 -11.10
C ALA A 14 -8.58 1.59 -12.21
N SER A 15 -9.76 2.12 -11.88
CA SER A 15 -10.76 2.53 -12.87
C SER A 15 -10.56 3.94 -13.43
N VAL A 16 -9.52 4.64 -13.00
CA VAL A 16 -9.15 5.95 -13.53
C VAL A 16 -8.52 5.77 -14.91
N GLU A 17 -9.28 6.08 -15.96
CA GLU A 17 -8.82 5.92 -17.36
C GLU A 17 -7.82 6.98 -17.78
N LYS A 18 -7.90 8.19 -17.21
CA LYS A 18 -7.03 9.33 -17.52
C LYS A 18 -6.57 10.01 -16.23
N GLY A 19 -5.26 10.24 -16.13
CA GLY A 19 -4.66 10.91 -15.00
C GLY A 19 -4.00 9.92 -14.04
N ALA A 20 -3.91 10.31 -12.78
CA ALA A 20 -3.31 9.52 -11.72
C ALA A 20 -4.22 9.42 -10.49
N CYS A 21 -4.05 8.33 -9.74
CA CYS A 21 -4.59 8.19 -8.40
C CYS A 21 -3.48 7.76 -7.45
N ILE A 22 -3.26 8.55 -6.43
CA ILE A 22 -2.35 8.27 -5.32
C ILE A 22 -3.15 8.11 -4.03
N PHE A 23 -2.49 7.73 -2.95
CA PHE A 23 -3.15 7.56 -1.66
C PHE A 23 -2.59 8.52 -0.63
N GLY A 24 -3.42 8.95 0.31
CA GLY A 24 -3.04 9.76 1.46
C GLY A 24 -3.31 9.03 2.76
N TYR A 25 -2.33 9.02 3.66
CA TYR A 25 -2.43 8.42 4.99
C TYR A 25 -2.05 9.44 6.05
N TYR A 26 -2.93 9.64 7.03
CA TYR A 26 -2.67 10.60 8.11
C TYR A 26 -1.62 10.06 9.07
N VAL A 27 -0.51 10.77 9.23
CA VAL A 27 0.59 10.43 10.14
C VAL A 27 0.88 11.56 11.11
N LYS A 28 1.51 11.25 12.24
CA LYS A 28 1.91 12.25 13.23
C LYS A 28 3.02 13.17 12.71
N ASP A 29 3.98 12.60 12.01
CA ASP A 29 5.13 13.32 11.42
C ASP A 29 5.32 12.89 9.97
N PRO A 30 4.94 13.72 8.99
CA PRO A 30 5.02 13.38 7.58
C PRO A 30 6.36 13.71 6.90
N ARG A 31 7.33 14.29 7.62
CA ARG A 31 8.58 14.84 7.05
C ARG A 31 9.46 13.82 6.32
N ALA A 32 9.26 12.53 6.57
CA ALA A 32 10.01 11.47 5.89
C ALA A 32 9.42 11.05 4.53
N TYR A 33 8.26 11.60 4.15
CA TYR A 33 7.44 11.13 3.02
C TYR A 33 7.08 12.27 2.06
N GLY A 34 6.55 11.92 0.90
CA GLY A 34 5.77 12.86 0.10
C GLY A 34 4.53 13.31 0.89
N VAL A 35 4.21 14.60 0.86
CA VAL A 35 3.10 15.19 1.61
C VAL A 35 2.11 15.84 0.67
N VAL A 36 0.84 15.46 0.78
CA VAL A 36 -0.26 16.03 0.00
C VAL A 36 -1.07 16.99 0.84
N GLU A 37 -1.36 18.18 0.29
CA GLU A 37 -2.18 19.22 0.92
C GLU A 37 -3.52 19.35 0.20
N PHE A 38 -4.58 19.60 0.97
CA PHE A 38 -5.94 19.80 0.49
C PHE A 38 -6.45 21.19 0.87
N ASN A 39 -7.26 21.78 0.00
CA ASN A 39 -8.04 22.97 0.35
C ASN A 39 -9.29 22.58 1.17
N GLU A 40 -10.07 23.59 1.57
CA GLU A 40 -11.31 23.42 2.34
C GLU A 40 -12.38 22.57 1.61
N GLN A 41 -12.32 22.51 0.28
CA GLN A 41 -13.21 21.69 -0.54
C GLN A 41 -12.71 20.25 -0.74
N GLY A 42 -11.57 19.88 -0.09
CA GLY A 42 -10.97 18.55 -0.22
C GLY A 42 -10.21 18.32 -1.54
N LYS A 43 -9.96 19.38 -2.33
CA LYS A 43 -9.17 19.28 -3.55
C LYS A 43 -7.69 19.40 -3.23
N VAL A 44 -6.86 18.58 -3.87
CA VAL A 44 -5.40 18.66 -3.77
C VAL A 44 -4.91 20.00 -4.32
N VAL A 45 -4.06 20.68 -3.55
CA VAL A 45 -3.49 21.98 -3.91
C VAL A 45 -1.97 21.97 -3.94
N SER A 46 -1.32 21.08 -3.22
CA SER A 46 0.13 20.91 -3.30
C SER A 46 0.57 19.48 -3.02
N LEU A 47 1.75 19.15 -3.49
CA LEU A 47 2.43 17.87 -3.27
C LEU A 47 3.93 18.14 -3.16
N GLU A 48 4.52 17.83 -2.00
CA GLU A 48 5.92 18.13 -1.70
C GLU A 48 6.64 16.88 -1.18
N GLU A 49 7.85 16.63 -1.70
CA GLU A 49 8.70 15.51 -1.24
C GLU A 49 9.48 15.94 0.01
N LYS A 50 9.32 15.19 1.09
CA LYS A 50 10.06 15.33 2.36
C LYS A 50 10.22 16.79 2.81
N PRO A 51 9.11 17.55 2.94
CA PRO A 51 9.19 18.98 3.28
C PRO A 51 9.73 19.16 4.70
N LEU A 52 10.59 20.15 4.90
CA LEU A 52 11.08 20.55 6.24
C LEU A 52 9.93 21.10 7.10
N VAL A 53 9.00 21.81 6.48
CA VAL A 53 7.80 22.36 7.11
C VAL A 53 6.57 21.84 6.36
N PRO A 54 6.02 20.70 6.77
CA PRO A 54 4.86 20.11 6.10
C PRO A 54 3.62 21.00 6.20
N LYS A 55 2.87 21.14 5.11
CA LYS A 55 1.61 21.88 5.07
C LYS A 55 0.40 21.04 5.51
N SER A 56 0.57 19.74 5.58
CA SER A 56 -0.44 18.81 6.06
C SER A 56 0.19 17.60 6.73
N ASN A 57 -0.61 16.76 7.39
CA ASN A 57 -0.18 15.48 7.96
C ASN A 57 -0.50 14.27 7.05
N TYR A 58 -0.91 14.48 5.80
CA TYR A 58 -1.20 13.41 4.87
C TYR A 58 0.06 13.01 4.09
N ALA A 59 0.70 11.93 4.54
CA ALA A 59 1.79 11.28 3.83
C ALA A 59 1.26 10.49 2.63
N VAL A 60 2.05 10.41 1.56
CA VAL A 60 1.77 9.62 0.36
C VAL A 60 2.46 8.26 0.47
N PRO A 61 1.73 7.17 0.70
CA PRO A 61 2.30 5.83 0.70
C PRO A 61 2.72 5.40 -0.70
N GLY A 62 3.64 4.43 -0.79
CA GLY A 62 4.18 3.89 -2.03
C GLY A 62 3.17 3.03 -2.81
N LEU A 63 2.02 3.60 -3.16
CA LEU A 63 0.97 2.97 -3.95
C LEU A 63 0.41 3.98 -4.94
N TYR A 64 0.57 3.70 -6.23
CA TYR A 64 0.29 4.64 -7.30
C TYR A 64 -0.43 3.96 -8.45
N PHE A 65 -1.41 4.66 -9.05
CA PHE A 65 -2.06 4.29 -10.29
C PHE A 65 -1.91 5.44 -11.28
N TYR A 66 -1.38 5.14 -12.44
CA TYR A 66 -1.15 6.11 -13.49
C TYR A 66 -1.74 5.62 -14.81
N ASP A 67 -2.15 6.54 -15.66
CA ASP A 67 -2.55 6.23 -17.02
C ASP A 67 -1.33 5.92 -17.92
N ALA A 68 -1.58 5.61 -19.19
CA ALA A 68 -0.54 5.23 -20.13
C ALA A 68 0.50 6.33 -20.42
N THR A 69 0.22 7.60 -20.08
CA THR A 69 1.16 8.72 -20.29
C THR A 69 2.30 8.75 -19.27
N VAL A 70 2.24 7.90 -18.25
CA VAL A 70 3.23 7.86 -17.17
C VAL A 70 4.66 7.66 -17.66
N THR A 71 4.87 6.85 -18.69
CA THR A 71 6.21 6.57 -19.24
C THR A 71 6.84 7.81 -19.88
N GLU A 72 6.04 8.59 -20.61
CA GLU A 72 6.49 9.84 -21.24
C GLU A 72 6.78 10.91 -20.17
N LYS A 73 5.89 11.04 -19.17
CA LYS A 73 6.07 11.96 -18.05
C LYS A 73 7.31 11.60 -17.21
N ALA A 74 7.49 10.33 -16.90
CA ALA A 74 8.65 9.86 -16.15
C ALA A 74 9.98 10.14 -16.92
N ALA A 75 9.98 9.95 -18.25
CA ALA A 75 11.14 10.25 -19.09
C ALA A 75 11.48 11.75 -19.15
N SER A 76 10.52 12.63 -18.89
CA SER A 76 10.71 14.09 -18.88
C SER A 76 11.25 14.64 -17.56
N LEU A 77 11.24 13.86 -16.48
CA LEU A 77 11.68 14.29 -15.16
C LEU A 77 13.16 14.67 -15.15
N GLN A 78 13.49 15.62 -14.28
CA GLN A 78 14.87 15.96 -13.94
C GLN A 78 15.18 15.53 -12.52
N PRO A 79 16.42 15.20 -12.20
CA PRO A 79 16.80 14.90 -10.82
C PRO A 79 16.51 16.08 -9.89
N SER A 80 15.99 15.80 -8.71
CA SER A 80 15.74 16.79 -7.66
C SER A 80 17.06 17.38 -7.12
N ALA A 81 16.99 18.36 -6.22
CA ALA A 81 18.14 18.89 -5.51
C ALA A 81 18.90 17.81 -4.71
N ARG A 82 18.29 16.66 -4.45
CA ARG A 82 18.88 15.47 -3.82
C ARG A 82 19.61 14.55 -4.81
N GLY A 83 19.55 14.85 -6.12
CA GLY A 83 20.08 14.01 -7.18
C GLY A 83 19.24 12.78 -7.51
N GLU A 84 17.99 12.71 -7.04
CA GLU A 84 17.08 11.58 -7.25
C GLU A 84 15.92 11.96 -8.17
N TYR A 85 15.42 10.99 -8.95
CA TYR A 85 14.14 11.13 -9.66
C TYR A 85 13.01 10.83 -8.68
N GLU A 86 12.24 11.87 -8.33
CA GLU A 86 11.22 11.76 -7.29
C GLU A 86 9.88 11.32 -7.87
N ILE A 87 9.26 10.30 -7.28
CA ILE A 87 7.90 9.90 -7.65
C ILE A 87 6.88 11.01 -7.34
N THR A 88 7.18 11.86 -6.37
CA THR A 88 6.40 13.03 -6.03
C THR A 88 6.38 14.05 -7.16
N ASP A 89 7.49 14.24 -7.88
CA ASP A 89 7.56 15.14 -9.03
C ASP A 89 6.74 14.59 -10.20
N LEU A 90 6.77 13.27 -10.42
CA LEU A 90 5.90 12.62 -11.39
C LEU A 90 4.42 12.88 -11.08
N SER A 91 4.00 12.70 -9.84
CA SER A 91 2.62 12.95 -9.41
C SER A 91 2.24 14.42 -9.49
N ARG A 92 3.22 15.33 -9.31
CA ARG A 92 3.00 16.78 -9.46
C ARG A 92 2.65 17.18 -10.90
N LEU A 93 3.19 16.53 -11.92
CA LEU A 93 2.79 16.78 -13.30
C LEU A 93 1.29 16.52 -13.51
N TYR A 94 0.75 15.48 -12.91
CA TYR A 94 -0.69 15.20 -12.97
C TYR A 94 -1.52 16.20 -12.12
N LEU A 95 -0.96 16.72 -11.03
CA LEU A 95 -1.61 17.78 -10.26
C LEU A 95 -1.70 19.08 -11.08
N GLU A 96 -0.63 19.47 -11.77
CA GLU A 96 -0.57 20.67 -12.64
C GLU A 96 -1.55 20.57 -13.81
N GLU A 97 -1.74 19.36 -14.36
CA GLU A 97 -2.75 19.08 -15.38
C GLU A 97 -4.18 19.01 -14.84
N GLY A 98 -4.36 19.03 -13.51
CA GLY A 98 -5.67 18.90 -12.88
C GLY A 98 -6.26 17.48 -12.95
N THR A 99 -5.42 16.47 -13.19
CA THR A 99 -5.82 15.06 -13.40
C THR A 99 -5.35 14.14 -12.26
N LEU A 100 -4.81 14.68 -11.16
CA LEU A 100 -4.44 13.92 -9.97
C LEU A 100 -5.64 13.71 -9.05
N ASN A 101 -5.92 12.45 -8.74
CA ASN A 101 -6.88 12.03 -7.74
C ASN A 101 -6.15 11.49 -6.49
N VAL A 102 -6.76 11.65 -5.31
CA VAL A 102 -6.24 11.11 -4.05
C VAL A 102 -7.34 10.35 -3.32
N GLU A 103 -7.07 9.09 -3.01
CA GLU A 103 -7.88 8.26 -2.11
C GLU A 103 -7.29 8.33 -0.70
N LEU A 104 -8.12 8.61 0.30
CA LEU A 104 -7.66 8.70 1.69
C LEU A 104 -7.89 7.40 2.44
N PHE A 105 -6.85 6.88 3.07
CA PHE A 105 -6.97 5.79 4.03
C PHE A 105 -7.63 6.29 5.32
N GLY A 106 -8.71 5.61 5.71
CA GLY A 106 -9.39 5.89 6.97
C GLY A 106 -8.65 5.32 8.19
N ARG A 107 -9.17 5.60 9.39
CA ARG A 107 -8.59 5.15 10.67
C ARG A 107 -8.48 3.63 10.84
N GLY A 108 -9.22 2.85 10.07
CA GLY A 108 -9.16 1.38 10.10
C GLY A 108 -7.98 0.79 9.31
N PHE A 109 -7.17 1.62 8.68
CA PHE A 109 -5.97 1.19 7.95
C PHE A 109 -4.73 1.36 8.80
N ALA A 110 -3.81 0.41 8.67
CA ALA A 110 -2.43 0.54 9.08
C ALA A 110 -1.54 0.51 7.84
N TRP A 111 -0.80 1.58 7.64
CA TRP A 111 0.35 1.63 6.75
C TRP A 111 1.59 1.70 7.61
N LEU A 112 2.46 0.72 7.44
CA LEU A 112 3.71 0.58 8.19
C LEU A 112 4.84 0.62 7.17
N ASP A 113 5.69 1.62 7.29
CA ASP A 113 6.93 1.69 6.55
C ASP A 113 7.96 0.74 7.18
N THR A 114 8.89 0.24 6.39
CA THR A 114 9.93 -0.72 6.84
C THR A 114 11.32 -0.26 6.40
N GLY A 115 11.48 1.04 6.18
CA GLY A 115 12.70 1.65 5.65
C GLY A 115 13.87 1.73 6.64
N ASN A 116 13.62 1.47 7.92
CA ASN A 116 14.65 1.43 8.96
C ASN A 116 14.35 0.33 10.00
N CYS A 117 15.32 0.04 10.88
CA CYS A 117 15.21 -1.04 11.86
C CYS A 117 14.03 -0.86 12.83
N ASP A 118 13.78 0.36 13.27
CA ASP A 118 12.72 0.65 14.25
C ASP A 118 11.34 0.44 13.62
N SER A 119 11.10 0.99 12.44
CA SER A 119 9.83 0.81 11.73
C SER A 119 9.61 -0.64 11.28
N LEU A 120 10.67 -1.38 10.93
CA LEU A 120 10.58 -2.82 10.64
C LEU A 120 10.15 -3.61 11.89
N LEU A 121 10.70 -3.27 13.05
CA LEU A 121 10.33 -3.89 14.33
C LEU A 121 8.86 -3.58 14.69
N GLU A 122 8.42 -2.33 14.52
CA GLU A 122 7.03 -1.94 14.73
C GLU A 122 6.08 -2.72 13.81
N ALA A 123 6.40 -2.84 12.53
CA ALA A 123 5.62 -3.62 11.57
C ALA A 123 5.56 -5.11 11.96
N SER A 124 6.67 -5.68 12.39
CA SER A 124 6.76 -7.07 12.84
C SER A 124 5.88 -7.32 14.06
N ASN A 125 5.94 -6.43 15.06
CA ASN A 125 5.12 -6.50 16.27
C ASN A 125 3.63 -6.35 15.96
N PHE A 126 3.27 -5.44 15.05
CA PHE A 126 1.90 -5.27 14.60
C PHE A 126 1.35 -6.54 13.95
N VAL A 127 2.09 -7.10 12.98
CA VAL A 127 1.70 -8.34 12.30
C VAL A 127 1.58 -9.49 13.29
N ALA A 128 2.58 -9.69 14.15
CA ALA A 128 2.55 -10.73 15.18
C ALA A 128 1.34 -10.60 16.11
N THR A 129 0.99 -9.37 16.52
CA THR A 129 -0.18 -9.12 17.37
C THR A 129 -1.48 -9.55 16.68
N ILE A 130 -1.65 -9.20 15.42
CA ILE A 130 -2.85 -9.57 14.64
C ILE A 130 -2.92 -11.09 14.47
N GLN A 131 -1.82 -11.73 14.05
CA GLN A 131 -1.77 -13.18 13.82
C GLN A 131 -2.03 -13.97 15.11
N ASN A 132 -1.39 -13.61 16.21
CA ASN A 132 -1.56 -14.29 17.49
C ASN A 132 -2.99 -14.13 18.07
N ARG A 133 -3.66 -13.02 17.76
CA ARG A 133 -5.02 -12.76 18.25
C ARG A 133 -6.09 -13.42 17.40
N GLN A 134 -5.89 -13.51 16.11
CA GLN A 134 -6.92 -13.97 15.16
C GLN A 134 -6.67 -15.40 14.67
N GLY A 135 -5.45 -15.92 14.81
CA GLY A 135 -5.09 -17.24 14.28
C GLY A 135 -4.96 -17.32 12.76
N PHE A 136 -4.91 -16.15 12.08
CA PHE A 136 -4.72 -16.07 10.63
C PHE A 136 -3.36 -15.43 10.32
N TYR A 137 -2.70 -15.94 9.28
CA TYR A 137 -1.49 -15.31 8.79
C TYR A 137 -1.81 -14.11 7.88
N VAL A 138 -1.15 -12.99 8.14
CA VAL A 138 -1.23 -11.80 7.28
C VAL A 138 -0.46 -12.09 5.99
N SER A 139 -1.10 -11.92 4.84
CA SER A 139 -0.50 -12.13 3.52
C SER A 139 0.02 -13.55 3.25
N CYS A 140 -0.63 -14.57 3.78
CA CYS A 140 -0.36 -15.95 3.40
C CYS A 140 -0.75 -16.14 1.93
N ILE A 141 0.25 -16.19 1.05
CA ILE A 141 0.03 -16.21 -0.41
C ILE A 141 -0.65 -17.49 -0.88
N GLU A 142 -0.41 -18.60 -0.24
CA GLU A 142 -1.02 -19.91 -0.52
C GLU A 142 -2.52 -19.89 -0.19
N GLU A 143 -2.89 -19.37 0.99
CA GLU A 143 -4.29 -19.17 1.37
C GLU A 143 -5.01 -18.24 0.40
N ILE A 144 -4.36 -17.11 0.03
CA ILE A 144 -4.92 -16.14 -0.91
C ILE A 144 -5.16 -16.79 -2.28
N ALA A 145 -4.21 -17.55 -2.79
CA ALA A 145 -4.32 -18.25 -4.06
C ALA A 145 -5.49 -19.27 -4.05
N TRP A 146 -5.63 -20.01 -2.96
CA TRP A 146 -6.75 -20.93 -2.79
C TRP A 146 -8.10 -20.22 -2.71
N ARG A 147 -8.21 -19.19 -1.90
CA ARG A 147 -9.46 -18.37 -1.79
C ARG A 147 -9.85 -17.69 -3.10
N LYS A 148 -8.89 -17.41 -3.97
CA LYS A 148 -9.11 -16.85 -5.31
C LYS A 148 -9.44 -17.92 -6.35
N GLY A 149 -9.36 -19.20 -6.01
CA GLY A 149 -9.56 -20.32 -6.93
C GLY A 149 -8.43 -20.49 -7.94
N TRP A 150 -7.25 -19.93 -7.68
CA TRP A 150 -6.06 -20.10 -8.53
C TRP A 150 -5.38 -21.44 -8.30
N ILE A 151 -5.53 -22.01 -7.11
CA ILE A 151 -5.10 -23.36 -6.74
C ILE A 151 -6.26 -24.08 -6.05
N ASP A 152 -6.24 -25.41 -6.11
CA ASP A 152 -7.18 -26.26 -5.38
C ASP A 152 -6.67 -26.61 -3.96
N ALA A 153 -7.49 -27.32 -3.18
CA ALA A 153 -7.16 -27.70 -1.80
C ALA A 153 -5.97 -28.66 -1.73
N ASP A 154 -5.83 -29.57 -2.71
CA ASP A 154 -4.71 -30.50 -2.76
C ASP A 154 -3.39 -29.81 -3.06
N GLN A 155 -3.42 -28.76 -3.89
CA GLN A 155 -2.26 -27.91 -4.15
C GLN A 155 -1.89 -27.10 -2.90
N LEU A 156 -2.89 -26.52 -2.22
CA LEU A 156 -2.66 -25.80 -0.96
C LEU A 156 -1.99 -26.68 0.09
N TYR A 157 -2.52 -27.92 0.26
CA TYR A 157 -1.95 -28.91 1.18
C TYR A 157 -0.49 -29.22 0.84
N ARG A 158 -0.20 -29.54 -0.44
CA ARG A 158 1.17 -29.86 -0.89
C ARG A 158 2.14 -28.69 -0.69
N LEU A 159 1.71 -27.45 -0.92
CA LEU A 159 2.54 -26.26 -0.68
C LEU A 159 2.86 -26.12 0.81
N GLY A 160 1.87 -26.33 1.68
CA GLY A 160 2.11 -26.34 3.13
C GLY A 160 3.10 -27.43 3.57
N GLU A 161 3.00 -28.64 3.03
CA GLU A 161 3.94 -29.73 3.33
C GLU A 161 5.38 -29.43 2.88
N GLN A 162 5.55 -28.76 1.73
CA GLN A 162 6.88 -28.36 1.23
C GLN A 162 7.59 -27.36 2.16
N LEU A 163 6.83 -26.56 2.89
CA LEU A 163 7.36 -25.63 3.90
C LEU A 163 7.77 -26.32 5.21
N GLY A 164 7.54 -27.64 5.28
CA GLY A 164 7.97 -28.50 6.36
C GLY A 164 7.28 -28.22 7.69
N LYS A 165 7.99 -28.47 8.79
CA LYS A 165 7.47 -28.35 10.16
C LYS A 165 7.56 -26.91 10.73
N THR A 166 7.53 -25.90 9.85
CA THR A 166 7.45 -24.50 10.28
C THR A 166 6.03 -24.15 10.72
N GLU A 167 5.86 -23.17 11.61
CA GLU A 167 4.53 -22.67 11.97
C GLU A 167 3.78 -22.16 10.75
N TYR A 168 4.48 -21.48 9.82
CA TYR A 168 3.89 -21.04 8.56
C TYR A 168 3.42 -22.19 7.68
N GLY A 169 4.19 -23.26 7.55
CA GLY A 169 3.83 -24.42 6.73
C GLY A 169 2.65 -25.23 7.29
N THR A 170 2.51 -25.28 8.62
CA THR A 170 1.38 -25.97 9.27
C THR A 170 0.06 -25.23 9.11
N TYR A 171 0.09 -23.92 8.88
CA TYR A 171 -1.11 -23.09 8.72
C TYR A 171 -1.91 -23.46 7.46
N PRO A 172 -1.36 -23.46 6.21
CA PRO A 172 -2.08 -23.88 5.02
C PRO A 172 -2.62 -25.31 5.15
N VAL A 173 -1.85 -26.23 5.75
CA VAL A 173 -2.26 -27.61 5.96
C VAL A 173 -3.49 -27.68 6.87
N SER A 174 -3.48 -26.96 8.01
CA SER A 174 -4.62 -26.94 8.92
C SER A 174 -5.85 -26.25 8.32
N TYR A 175 -5.63 -25.28 7.46
CA TYR A 175 -6.67 -24.47 6.82
C TYR A 175 -7.53 -25.28 5.84
N THR A 176 -6.96 -26.31 5.17
CA THR A 176 -7.72 -27.20 4.29
C THR A 176 -8.77 -28.03 5.03
N HIS A 177 -8.64 -28.19 6.34
CA HIS A 177 -9.58 -28.90 7.21
C HIS A 177 -10.64 -27.99 7.84
N LEU A 178 -10.48 -26.68 7.77
CA LEU A 178 -11.47 -25.71 8.22
C LEU A 178 -12.49 -25.49 7.10
N THR A 179 -13.63 -26.19 7.18
CA THR A 179 -14.81 -25.78 6.41
C THR A 179 -15.21 -24.40 6.87
N LEU A 180 -14.85 -23.38 6.10
CA LEU A 180 -15.34 -22.03 6.34
C LEU A 180 -16.85 -22.00 6.15
N PRO A 181 -17.60 -21.32 7.05
CA PRO A 181 -19.02 -21.10 6.89
C PRO A 181 -19.32 -20.23 5.66
#